data_fa22010f72d6bf9a6925256602d8c4d8
#
_entry.id   fa22010f72d6bf9a6925256602d8c4d8
#
_cell.length_a   1.000
_cell.length_b   1.000
_cell.length_c   1.000
_cell.angle_alpha   90.00
_cell.angle_beta   90.00
_cell.angle_gamma   90.00
#
_symmetry.space_group_name_H-M   'P 1'
#
loop_
_entity.id
_entity.type
_entity.pdbx_description
1 polymer ?
#
loop_
_entity_poly.entity_id
_entity_poly.type
_entity_poly.pdbx_seq_one_letter_code
_entity_poly.pdbx_strand_id
1 'polypeptide(L)'
;MADTFHEVLILNKAVLDAVEGMTDVPHVVYLNDADYDEILSILSRKNVRGIAGSLINNPKTDIMEMKSQLSASGIKMDNFEPNLKWSDLKKNSDGMVPVIVQDYRTDEVLMLAYMNEEAFDTTINIGKMTYYSRSRNELWTKGLTSGHIQYVKSLTADCDYDTILAKVSQIGAACHTGNQSCFFNEIVKKEYVEKNPQKVLGDVYNIILDRRENPKEGSYTNLLLEKGLDNILKKVGEENTEIIIAAKNTDHEHLKYEISDYIYHLMVLMAEKDITWEEITQRK
;
A
#
# COMPACT_ATOMS: atom_id res chain seq x y z
N MET A 1 -7.81 25.99 23.02
CA MET A 1 -7.74 25.94 21.54
C MET A 1 -8.86 25.06 21.11
N ALA A 2 -9.82 25.54 20.33
CA ALA A 2 -10.88 24.71 19.81
C ALA A 2 -10.26 23.75 18.78
N ASP A 3 -10.42 22.44 19.02
CA ASP A 3 -10.05 21.42 18.05
C ASP A 3 -10.95 21.63 16.82
N THR A 4 -10.38 22.18 15.76
CA THR A 4 -11.06 22.33 14.48
C THR A 4 -11.07 20.96 13.83
N PHE A 5 -12.22 20.30 13.78
CA PHE A 5 -12.43 19.11 12.96
C PHE A 5 -12.23 19.49 11.50
N HIS A 6 -11.30 18.83 10.82
CA HIS A 6 -11.06 19.07 9.41
C HIS A 6 -12.06 18.33 8.50
N GLU A 7 -12.57 17.18 8.94
CA GLU A 7 -13.57 16.36 8.23
C GLU A 7 -14.41 15.54 9.22
N VAL A 8 -15.64 15.17 8.82
CA VAL A 8 -16.54 14.31 9.59
C VAL A 8 -16.88 13.07 8.77
N LEU A 9 -16.78 11.88 9.38
CA LEU A 9 -17.23 10.63 8.79
C LEU A 9 -18.74 10.46 9.05
N ILE A 10 -19.54 10.42 7.99
CA ILE A 10 -20.98 10.17 8.02
C ILE A 10 -21.24 8.69 7.75
N LEU A 11 -21.83 7.98 8.70
CA LEU A 11 -21.93 6.53 8.67
C LEU A 11 -22.97 5.96 7.68
N ASN A 12 -23.88 6.78 7.18
CA ASN A 12 -24.88 6.39 6.17
C ASN A 12 -25.61 7.61 5.60
N LYS A 13 -26.36 7.38 4.51
CA LYS A 13 -27.13 8.42 3.82
C LYS A 13 -28.19 9.11 4.71
N ALA A 14 -28.86 8.38 5.59
CA ALA A 14 -29.90 8.96 6.48
C ALA A 14 -29.30 9.99 7.45
N VAL A 15 -28.09 9.74 7.96
CA VAL A 15 -27.35 10.72 8.77
C VAL A 15 -26.91 11.91 7.91
N LEU A 16 -26.48 11.68 6.67
CA LEU A 16 -26.13 12.75 5.74
C LEU A 16 -27.33 13.67 5.47
N ASP A 17 -28.50 13.10 5.21
CA ASP A 17 -29.74 13.85 4.99
C ASP A 17 -30.15 14.68 6.23
N ALA A 18 -29.90 14.14 7.42
CA ALA A 18 -30.22 14.83 8.68
C ALA A 18 -29.30 16.01 9.00
N VAL A 19 -28.03 15.96 8.57
CA VAL A 19 -27.03 17.02 8.86
C VAL A 19 -26.86 18.01 7.71
N GLU A 20 -27.55 17.79 6.59
CA GLU A 20 -27.48 18.68 5.43
C GLU A 20 -27.92 20.11 5.78
N GLY A 21 -27.06 21.07 5.53
CA GLY A 21 -27.30 22.48 5.88
C GLY A 21 -27.06 22.85 7.34
N MET A 22 -26.77 21.89 8.23
CA MET A 22 -26.48 22.18 9.64
C MET A 22 -25.03 22.58 9.89
N THR A 23 -24.12 22.20 9.01
CA THR A 23 -22.69 22.48 9.15
C THR A 23 -22.02 22.64 7.79
N ASP A 24 -20.98 23.47 7.74
CA ASP A 24 -20.10 23.63 6.57
C ASP A 24 -18.82 22.73 6.65
N VAL A 25 -18.71 21.90 7.66
CA VAL A 25 -17.57 20.97 7.80
C VAL A 25 -17.60 19.95 6.67
N PRO A 26 -16.48 19.68 6.00
CA PRO A 26 -16.40 18.64 4.97
C PRO A 26 -16.79 17.26 5.49
N HIS A 27 -17.48 16.47 4.66
CA HIS A 27 -17.96 15.13 5.02
C HIS A 27 -17.35 14.06 4.12
N VAL A 28 -17.00 12.92 4.72
CA VAL A 28 -16.76 11.65 4.03
C VAL A 28 -17.90 10.71 4.38
N VAL A 29 -18.56 10.12 3.37
CA VAL A 29 -19.74 9.27 3.59
C VAL A 29 -19.32 7.80 3.52
N TYR A 30 -19.69 7.04 4.55
CA TYR A 30 -19.40 5.61 4.59
C TYR A 30 -20.52 4.82 3.89
N LEU A 31 -20.15 4.05 2.86
CA LEU A 31 -21.06 3.22 2.08
C LEU A 31 -20.60 1.77 2.06
N ASN A 32 -21.51 0.86 2.37
CA ASN A 32 -21.29 -0.58 2.24
C ASN A 32 -21.56 -1.07 0.82
N ASP A 33 -22.62 -0.52 0.23
CA ASP A 33 -23.06 -0.80 -1.13
C ASP A 33 -23.80 0.45 -1.64
N ALA A 34 -23.69 0.76 -2.90
CA ALA A 34 -24.43 1.81 -3.58
C ALA A 34 -24.30 1.64 -5.10
N ASP A 35 -25.31 1.99 -5.84
CA ASP A 35 -25.23 2.11 -7.29
C ASP A 35 -24.61 3.46 -7.72
N TYR A 36 -24.38 3.59 -9.03
CA TYR A 36 -23.77 4.79 -9.59
C TYR A 36 -24.59 6.07 -9.31
N ASP A 37 -25.90 6.01 -9.47
CA ASP A 37 -26.77 7.17 -9.30
C ASP A 37 -26.82 7.64 -7.86
N GLU A 38 -26.80 6.73 -6.91
CA GLU A 38 -26.70 7.03 -5.50
C GLU A 38 -25.35 7.68 -5.15
N ILE A 39 -24.25 7.14 -5.66
CA ILE A 39 -22.89 7.69 -5.48
C ILE A 39 -22.84 9.12 -6.07
N LEU A 40 -23.32 9.31 -7.29
CA LEU A 40 -23.37 10.61 -7.95
C LEU A 40 -24.18 11.62 -7.15
N SER A 41 -25.37 11.22 -6.66
CA SER A 41 -26.25 12.04 -5.81
C SER A 41 -25.55 12.48 -4.53
N ILE A 42 -24.82 11.57 -3.86
CA ILE A 42 -24.10 11.85 -2.61
C ILE A 42 -22.93 12.82 -2.88
N LEU A 43 -22.08 12.53 -3.88
CA LEU A 43 -20.90 13.34 -4.20
C LEU A 43 -21.24 14.72 -4.80
N SER A 44 -22.46 14.90 -5.31
CA SER A 44 -22.93 16.20 -5.80
C SER A 44 -23.30 17.19 -4.68
N ARG A 45 -23.34 16.76 -3.42
CA ARG A 45 -23.69 17.64 -2.29
C ARG A 45 -22.49 18.53 -1.91
N LYS A 46 -22.79 19.77 -1.56
CA LYS A 46 -21.81 20.85 -1.36
C LYS A 46 -20.65 20.49 -0.43
N ASN A 47 -20.92 19.80 0.68
CA ASN A 47 -19.92 19.55 1.73
C ASN A 47 -19.38 18.09 1.70
N VAL A 48 -19.79 17.27 0.74
CA VAL A 48 -19.26 15.91 0.60
C VAL A 48 -17.94 15.96 -0.18
N ARG A 49 -16.88 15.43 0.42
CA ARG A 49 -15.53 15.39 -0.14
C ARG A 49 -15.16 14.01 -0.70
N GLY A 50 -15.85 12.98 -0.25
CA GLY A 50 -15.54 11.62 -0.69
C GLY A 50 -16.44 10.57 -0.08
N ILE A 51 -16.23 9.34 -0.51
CA ILE A 51 -16.87 8.15 0.05
C ILE A 51 -15.81 7.19 0.57
N ALA A 52 -16.16 6.44 1.59
CA ALA A 52 -15.35 5.41 2.22
C ALA A 52 -16.20 4.15 2.44
N GLY A 53 -15.59 3.06 2.90
CA GLY A 53 -16.31 1.87 3.31
C GLY A 53 -16.07 0.66 2.43
N SER A 54 -16.86 -0.40 2.66
CA SER A 54 -16.70 -1.69 1.98
C SER A 54 -16.94 -1.61 0.47
N LEU A 55 -17.74 -0.67 -0.02
CA LEU A 55 -17.90 -0.39 -1.44
C LEU A 55 -16.55 -0.12 -2.12
N ILE A 56 -15.73 0.76 -1.53
CA ILE A 56 -14.42 1.16 -2.09
C ILE A 56 -13.37 0.05 -1.92
N ASN A 57 -13.47 -0.72 -0.83
CA ASN A 57 -12.55 -1.81 -0.53
C ASN A 57 -12.92 -3.13 -1.22
N ASN A 58 -14.06 -3.19 -1.92
CA ASN A 58 -14.47 -4.39 -2.64
C ASN A 58 -13.57 -4.61 -3.87
N PRO A 59 -12.86 -5.76 -3.98
CA PRO A 59 -11.99 -6.04 -5.11
C PRO A 59 -12.71 -6.07 -6.48
N LYS A 60 -14.04 -6.19 -6.48
CA LYS A 60 -14.86 -6.18 -7.70
C LYS A 60 -15.21 -4.77 -8.17
N THR A 61 -15.04 -3.76 -7.31
CA THR A 61 -15.32 -2.37 -7.68
C THR A 61 -14.17 -1.81 -8.51
N ASP A 62 -14.44 -1.43 -9.75
CA ASP A 62 -13.45 -0.70 -10.56
C ASP A 62 -13.51 0.78 -10.21
N ILE A 63 -12.64 1.19 -9.26
CA ILE A 63 -12.58 2.56 -8.74
C ILE A 63 -12.21 3.57 -9.83
N MET A 64 -11.36 3.20 -10.78
CA MET A 64 -10.92 4.13 -11.84
C MET A 64 -12.02 4.34 -12.87
N GLU A 65 -12.76 3.28 -13.22
CA GLU A 65 -13.95 3.40 -14.07
C GLU A 65 -15.01 4.27 -13.40
N MET A 66 -15.27 4.04 -12.11
CA MET A 66 -16.21 4.87 -11.32
C MET A 66 -15.76 6.35 -11.30
N LYS A 67 -14.49 6.63 -11.04
CA LYS A 67 -13.95 7.99 -11.07
C LYS A 67 -14.09 8.64 -12.45
N SER A 68 -13.85 7.88 -13.52
CA SER A 68 -13.99 8.35 -14.90
C SER A 68 -15.44 8.76 -15.20
N GLN A 69 -16.41 7.92 -14.85
CA GLN A 69 -17.84 8.19 -15.03
C GLN A 69 -18.31 9.41 -14.21
N LEU A 70 -17.89 9.49 -12.95
CA LEU A 70 -18.20 10.63 -12.06
C LEU A 70 -17.59 11.94 -12.59
N SER A 71 -16.36 11.88 -13.10
CA SER A 71 -15.70 13.02 -13.73
C SER A 71 -16.45 13.49 -14.97
N ALA A 72 -16.92 12.56 -15.81
CA ALA A 72 -17.76 12.87 -16.97
C ALA A 72 -19.11 13.50 -16.59
N SER A 73 -19.61 13.21 -15.38
CA SER A 73 -20.83 13.82 -14.81
C SER A 73 -20.55 15.14 -14.04
N GLY A 74 -19.35 15.69 -14.14
CA GLY A 74 -18.98 16.99 -13.58
C GLY A 74 -18.52 16.97 -12.12
N ILE A 75 -18.37 15.81 -11.50
CA ILE A 75 -17.77 15.69 -10.17
C ILE A 75 -16.24 15.76 -10.28
N LYS A 76 -15.60 16.68 -9.55
CA LYS A 76 -14.14 16.75 -9.51
C LYS A 76 -13.58 15.51 -8.81
N MET A 77 -12.88 14.66 -9.57
CA MET A 77 -12.22 13.48 -9.06
C MET A 77 -10.72 13.68 -8.99
N ASP A 78 -10.08 13.01 -8.04
CA ASP A 78 -8.62 12.87 -7.97
C ASP A 78 -8.19 11.76 -8.95
N ASN A 79 -7.96 12.16 -10.19
CA ASN A 79 -7.47 11.31 -11.28
C ASN A 79 -5.96 11.54 -11.47
N PHE A 80 -5.30 10.62 -12.17
CA PHE A 80 -3.91 10.83 -12.57
C PHE A 80 -3.85 11.96 -13.62
N GLU A 81 -3.15 13.03 -13.28
CA GLU A 81 -2.85 14.14 -14.20
C GLU A 81 -1.34 14.10 -14.51
N PRO A 82 -0.92 13.63 -15.71
CA PRO A 82 0.48 13.49 -16.02
C PRO A 82 1.15 14.85 -16.22
N ASN A 83 2.27 15.07 -15.54
CA ASN A 83 3.12 16.26 -15.75
C ASN A 83 3.98 16.16 -17.02
N LEU A 84 4.22 14.94 -17.50
CA LEU A 84 4.96 14.63 -18.72
C LEU A 84 4.06 13.87 -19.69
N LYS A 85 4.16 14.23 -20.97
CA LYS A 85 3.45 13.54 -22.07
C LYS A 85 4.33 12.43 -22.62
N TRP A 86 3.72 11.48 -23.32
CA TRP A 86 4.47 10.45 -24.05
C TRP A 86 5.50 11.03 -25.03
N SER A 87 5.18 12.17 -25.67
CA SER A 87 6.08 12.87 -26.58
C SER A 87 7.39 13.31 -25.94
N ASP A 88 7.38 13.56 -24.62
CA ASP A 88 8.53 14.07 -23.88
C ASP A 88 9.54 12.94 -23.55
N LEU A 89 9.09 11.68 -23.62
CA LEU A 89 9.93 10.52 -23.36
C LEU A 89 10.79 10.16 -24.56
N LYS A 90 12.01 9.68 -24.32
CA LYS A 90 12.90 9.14 -25.34
C LYS A 90 12.62 7.64 -25.54
N LYS A 91 12.16 7.30 -26.71
CA LYS A 91 11.83 5.93 -27.11
C LYS A 91 13.05 5.24 -27.67
N ASN A 92 13.13 3.93 -27.49
CA ASN A 92 14.09 3.08 -28.18
C ASN A 92 13.79 2.99 -29.69
N SER A 93 14.60 2.20 -30.43
CA SER A 93 14.42 1.99 -31.89
C SER A 93 13.04 1.43 -32.26
N ASP A 94 12.37 0.76 -31.35
CA ASP A 94 11.06 0.13 -31.56
C ASP A 94 9.90 1.06 -31.15
N GLY A 95 10.18 2.32 -30.81
CA GLY A 95 9.20 3.30 -30.36
C GLY A 95 8.68 3.05 -28.94
N MET A 96 9.40 2.32 -28.12
CA MET A 96 9.00 1.93 -26.77
C MET A 96 9.90 2.52 -25.69
N VAL A 97 9.36 2.60 -24.47
CA VAL A 97 10.09 2.97 -23.27
C VAL A 97 10.09 1.78 -22.31
N PRO A 98 11.27 1.38 -21.76
CA PRO A 98 11.33 0.36 -20.72
C PRO A 98 10.71 0.90 -19.41
N VAL A 99 10.07 -0.01 -18.68
CA VAL A 99 9.43 0.29 -17.40
C VAL A 99 9.95 -0.67 -16.33
N ILE A 100 10.65 -0.12 -15.35
CA ILE A 100 11.04 -0.82 -14.13
C ILE A 100 9.85 -0.75 -13.18
N VAL A 101 9.38 -1.91 -12.74
CA VAL A 101 8.23 -2.00 -11.83
C VAL A 101 8.70 -2.35 -10.43
N GLN A 102 8.33 -1.53 -9.47
CA GLN A 102 8.73 -1.62 -8.07
C GLN A 102 7.49 -1.66 -7.16
N ASP A 103 7.50 -2.53 -6.17
CA ASP A 103 6.48 -2.48 -5.12
C ASP A 103 6.64 -1.21 -4.29
N TYR A 104 5.55 -0.47 -4.08
CA TYR A 104 5.59 0.86 -3.43
C TYR A 104 5.86 0.81 -1.92
N ARG A 105 5.61 -0.34 -1.26
CA ARG A 105 5.82 -0.53 0.18
C ARG A 105 7.19 -1.11 0.49
N THR A 106 7.60 -2.10 -0.29
CA THR A 106 8.83 -2.85 -0.02
C THR A 106 10.03 -2.32 -0.78
N ASP A 107 9.82 -1.46 -1.78
CA ASP A 107 10.82 -1.03 -2.78
C ASP A 107 11.48 -2.19 -3.54
N GLU A 108 10.86 -3.39 -3.51
CA GLU A 108 11.33 -4.53 -4.28
C GLU A 108 11.09 -4.32 -5.77
N VAL A 109 12.10 -4.55 -6.58
CA VAL A 109 11.95 -4.55 -8.04
C VAL A 109 11.26 -5.83 -8.47
N LEU A 110 10.07 -5.70 -9.05
CA LEU A 110 9.19 -6.82 -9.37
C LEU A 110 9.44 -7.38 -10.77
N MET A 111 9.57 -6.50 -11.75
CA MET A 111 9.76 -6.89 -13.16
C MET A 111 10.23 -5.70 -14.01
N LEU A 112 10.63 -6.01 -15.25
CA LEU A 112 10.81 -5.05 -16.32
C LEU A 112 9.88 -5.40 -17.49
N ALA A 113 9.24 -4.39 -18.06
CA ALA A 113 8.41 -4.51 -19.25
C ALA A 113 8.60 -3.29 -20.17
N TYR A 114 7.79 -3.17 -21.22
CA TYR A 114 7.86 -2.06 -22.16
C TYR A 114 6.48 -1.45 -22.37
N MET A 115 6.46 -0.15 -22.63
CA MET A 115 5.27 0.59 -23.03
C MET A 115 5.48 1.21 -24.40
N ASN A 116 4.42 1.25 -25.21
CA ASN A 116 4.19 2.20 -26.28
C ASN A 116 3.25 3.30 -25.78
N GLU A 117 2.92 4.28 -26.62
CA GLU A 117 2.03 5.39 -26.26
C GLU A 117 0.66 4.91 -25.74
N GLU A 118 0.05 3.97 -26.45
CA GLU A 118 -1.26 3.44 -26.08
C GLU A 118 -1.23 2.72 -24.72
N ALA A 119 -0.15 1.99 -24.39
CA ALA A 119 0.04 1.36 -23.10
C ALA A 119 0.19 2.40 -21.97
N PHE A 120 0.92 3.48 -22.23
CA PHE A 120 1.11 4.59 -21.32
C PHE A 120 -0.21 5.29 -21.02
N ASP A 121 -0.94 5.71 -22.03
CA ASP A 121 -2.22 6.39 -21.88
C ASP A 121 -3.25 5.49 -21.20
N THR A 122 -3.32 4.21 -21.57
CA THR A 122 -4.20 3.24 -20.93
C THR A 122 -3.87 3.10 -19.46
N THR A 123 -2.57 3.01 -19.09
CA THR A 123 -2.13 2.90 -17.69
C THR A 123 -2.62 4.08 -16.87
N ILE A 124 -2.49 5.31 -17.37
CA ILE A 124 -2.94 6.52 -16.69
C ILE A 124 -4.47 6.54 -16.54
N ASN A 125 -5.17 6.18 -17.60
CA ASN A 125 -6.63 6.23 -17.62
C ASN A 125 -7.28 5.21 -16.68
N ILE A 126 -6.77 3.96 -16.65
CA ILE A 126 -7.39 2.89 -15.84
C ILE A 126 -6.70 2.67 -14.49
N GLY A 127 -5.56 3.32 -14.22
CA GLY A 127 -4.80 3.17 -12.96
C GLY A 127 -4.20 1.78 -12.73
N LYS A 128 -4.16 0.94 -13.77
CA LYS A 128 -3.59 -0.41 -13.75
C LYS A 128 -2.48 -0.50 -14.79
N MET A 129 -1.35 -1.11 -14.41
CA MET A 129 -0.22 -1.23 -15.32
C MET A 129 -0.58 -1.99 -16.58
N THR A 130 -0.48 -1.29 -17.70
CA THR A 130 -0.64 -1.83 -19.04
C THR A 130 0.67 -1.72 -19.79
N TYR A 131 1.07 -2.78 -20.44
CA TYR A 131 2.33 -2.91 -21.17
C TYR A 131 2.10 -3.26 -22.62
N TYR A 132 3.14 -3.14 -23.42
CA TYR A 132 3.15 -3.64 -24.77
C TYR A 132 4.02 -4.90 -24.88
N SER A 133 3.40 -6.00 -25.29
CA SER A 133 4.10 -7.27 -25.49
C SER A 133 4.76 -7.29 -26.88
N ARG A 134 6.09 -7.19 -26.91
CA ARG A 134 6.87 -7.24 -28.17
C ARG A 134 6.69 -8.56 -28.93
N SER A 135 6.60 -9.68 -28.22
CA SER A 135 6.46 -11.00 -28.83
C SER A 135 5.07 -11.28 -29.39
N ARG A 136 4.03 -10.73 -28.75
CA ARG A 136 2.62 -10.91 -29.16
C ARG A 136 2.10 -9.75 -29.99
N ASN A 137 2.84 -8.63 -30.01
CA ASN A 137 2.47 -7.39 -30.70
C ASN A 137 1.08 -6.86 -30.26
N GLU A 138 0.83 -6.86 -28.95
CA GLU A 138 -0.45 -6.47 -28.36
C GLU A 138 -0.30 -5.78 -27.00
N LEU A 139 -1.30 -5.01 -26.61
CA LEU A 139 -1.42 -4.48 -25.27
C LEU A 139 -1.68 -5.61 -24.26
N TRP A 140 -1.11 -5.45 -23.08
CA TRP A 140 -1.28 -6.39 -22.00
C TRP A 140 -1.42 -5.66 -20.66
N THR A 141 -2.63 -5.60 -20.12
CA THR A 141 -2.86 -5.11 -18.76
C THR A 141 -2.58 -6.23 -17.75
N LYS A 142 -1.67 -5.96 -16.84
CA LYS A 142 -1.20 -6.92 -15.85
C LYS A 142 -2.35 -7.37 -14.94
N GLY A 143 -2.54 -8.67 -14.89
CA GLY A 143 -3.48 -9.30 -13.95
C GLY A 143 -4.92 -9.43 -14.44
N LEU A 144 -5.28 -8.97 -15.63
CA LEU A 144 -6.67 -9.12 -16.13
C LEU A 144 -7.13 -10.57 -16.14
N THR A 145 -6.25 -11.52 -16.47
CA THR A 145 -6.59 -12.95 -16.51
C THR A 145 -6.28 -13.66 -15.21
N SER A 146 -5.16 -13.32 -14.57
CA SER A 146 -4.67 -14.04 -13.38
C SER A 146 -5.15 -13.47 -12.05
N GLY A 147 -5.75 -12.28 -12.03
CA GLY A 147 -6.06 -11.54 -10.81
C GLY A 147 -4.84 -10.85 -10.16
N HIS A 148 -3.62 -11.08 -10.66
CA HIS A 148 -2.39 -10.48 -10.13
C HIS A 148 -2.18 -9.07 -10.67
N ILE A 149 -3.07 -8.15 -10.29
CA ILE A 149 -3.13 -6.78 -10.79
C ILE A 149 -2.02 -5.93 -10.18
N GLN A 150 -1.54 -4.95 -10.94
CA GLN A 150 -0.62 -3.90 -10.51
C GLN A 150 -1.34 -2.56 -10.54
N TYR A 151 -1.73 -2.05 -9.38
CA TYR A 151 -2.33 -0.72 -9.26
C TYR A 151 -1.25 0.35 -9.19
N VAL A 152 -1.34 1.34 -10.06
CA VAL A 152 -0.37 2.44 -10.13
C VAL A 152 -0.43 3.29 -8.86
N LYS A 153 0.74 3.58 -8.29
CA LYS A 153 0.93 4.58 -7.23
C LYS A 153 1.66 5.81 -7.76
N SER A 154 2.70 5.62 -8.57
CA SER A 154 3.37 6.69 -9.31
C SER A 154 4.07 6.16 -10.55
N LEU A 155 4.21 7.01 -11.55
CA LEU A 155 5.09 6.84 -12.70
C LEU A 155 6.08 8.00 -12.70
N THR A 156 7.37 7.69 -12.77
CA THR A 156 8.45 8.70 -12.76
C THR A 156 9.42 8.37 -13.88
N ALA A 157 9.72 9.35 -14.74
CA ALA A 157 10.78 9.20 -15.72
C ALA A 157 12.16 9.40 -15.06
N ASP A 158 13.18 8.76 -15.59
CA ASP A 158 14.55 9.00 -15.15
C ASP A 158 15.11 10.34 -15.66
N CYS A 159 16.38 10.62 -15.40
CA CYS A 159 16.97 11.95 -15.62
C CYS A 159 17.06 12.36 -17.09
N ASP A 160 17.04 11.43 -18.03
CA ASP A 160 17.12 11.71 -19.46
C ASP A 160 15.90 11.19 -20.24
N TYR A 161 14.83 10.79 -19.50
CA TYR A 161 13.51 10.45 -20.00
C TYR A 161 13.45 9.19 -20.88
N ASP A 162 14.39 8.26 -20.74
CA ASP A 162 14.44 7.03 -21.54
C ASP A 162 13.94 5.78 -20.79
N THR A 163 13.63 5.92 -19.48
CA THR A 163 13.15 4.82 -18.64
C THR A 163 12.07 5.34 -17.68
N ILE A 164 11.05 4.52 -17.43
CA ILE A 164 10.01 4.79 -16.42
C ILE A 164 10.22 3.90 -15.21
N LEU A 165 10.20 4.49 -14.02
CA LEU A 165 10.01 3.78 -12.76
C LEU A 165 8.53 3.83 -12.38
N ALA A 166 7.88 2.68 -12.34
CA ALA A 166 6.50 2.52 -11.90
C ALA A 166 6.48 1.96 -10.47
N LYS A 167 6.02 2.75 -9.49
CA LYS A 167 5.69 2.23 -8.16
C LYS A 167 4.24 1.74 -8.16
N VAL A 168 4.04 0.49 -7.75
CA VAL A 168 2.74 -0.17 -7.83
C VAL A 168 2.37 -0.87 -6.51
N SER A 169 1.05 -1.01 -6.29
CA SER A 169 0.52 -1.97 -5.34
C SER A 169 0.30 -3.29 -6.07
N GLN A 170 1.15 -4.28 -5.81
CA GLN A 170 1.08 -5.60 -6.45
C GLN A 170 0.10 -6.50 -5.70
N ILE A 171 -0.85 -7.10 -6.43
CA ILE A 171 -1.71 -8.16 -5.91
C ILE A 171 -1.15 -9.52 -6.35
N GLY A 172 -0.85 -10.39 -5.39
CA GLY A 172 -0.26 -11.70 -5.67
C GLY A 172 1.13 -11.62 -6.32
N ALA A 173 1.52 -12.66 -7.03
CA ALA A 173 2.83 -12.77 -7.65
C ALA A 173 2.97 -11.90 -8.91
N ALA A 174 4.08 -11.17 -9.04
CA ALA A 174 4.36 -10.42 -10.26
C ALA A 174 4.78 -11.34 -11.41
N CYS A 175 5.53 -12.41 -11.13
CA CYS A 175 6.00 -13.33 -12.14
C CYS A 175 4.93 -14.35 -12.54
N HIS A 176 4.90 -14.73 -13.82
CA HIS A 176 4.02 -15.77 -14.33
C HIS A 176 4.35 -17.18 -13.79
N THR A 177 5.55 -17.37 -13.24
CA THR A 177 5.98 -18.62 -12.57
C THR A 177 5.47 -18.74 -11.13
N GLY A 178 4.77 -17.72 -10.60
CA GLY A 178 4.29 -17.67 -9.22
C GLY A 178 5.26 -17.01 -8.23
N ASN A 179 6.44 -16.58 -8.67
CA ASN A 179 7.38 -15.83 -7.81
C ASN A 179 6.94 -14.37 -7.62
N GLN A 180 7.23 -13.81 -6.45
CA GLN A 180 6.92 -12.41 -6.13
C GLN A 180 7.58 -11.44 -7.11
N SER A 181 8.83 -11.68 -7.48
CA SER A 181 9.61 -10.91 -8.45
C SER A 181 10.03 -11.79 -9.64
N CYS A 182 10.29 -11.18 -10.79
CA CYS A 182 10.90 -11.84 -11.94
C CYS A 182 12.42 -12.01 -11.80
N PHE A 183 13.05 -11.35 -10.82
CA PHE A 183 14.49 -11.33 -10.63
C PHE A 183 14.94 -12.38 -9.60
N PHE A 184 14.82 -13.65 -9.93
CA PHE A 184 15.19 -14.78 -9.06
C PHE A 184 16.30 -15.68 -9.64
N ASN A 185 16.73 -15.47 -10.89
CA ASN A 185 17.83 -16.22 -11.50
C ASN A 185 19.12 -15.47 -11.26
N GLU A 186 19.89 -15.95 -10.29
CA GLU A 186 21.19 -15.34 -9.96
C GLU A 186 22.22 -15.57 -11.07
N ILE A 187 22.87 -14.49 -11.52
CA ILE A 187 23.96 -14.55 -12.51
C ILE A 187 25.31 -14.59 -11.79
N VAL A 188 25.49 -13.76 -10.78
CA VAL A 188 26.68 -13.69 -9.94
C VAL A 188 26.30 -13.14 -8.57
N LYS A 189 26.89 -13.72 -7.53
CA LYS A 189 26.70 -13.29 -6.16
C LYS A 189 28.03 -13.21 -5.43
N LYS A 190 28.25 -12.14 -4.70
CA LYS A 190 29.26 -12.05 -3.66
C LYS A 190 28.63 -12.43 -2.31
N GLU A 191 29.44 -12.94 -1.41
CA GLU A 191 29.02 -13.09 -0.02
C GLU A 191 28.76 -11.70 0.58
N TYR A 192 27.53 -11.44 1.03
CA TYR A 192 27.11 -10.21 1.71
C TYR A 192 25.89 -10.51 2.59
N VAL A 193 25.63 -9.61 3.52
CA VAL A 193 24.43 -9.70 4.35
C VAL A 193 23.20 -9.29 3.53
N GLU A 194 22.40 -10.27 3.13
CA GLU A 194 21.21 -10.05 2.27
C GLU A 194 20.09 -9.26 2.94
N LYS A 195 20.04 -9.30 4.28
CA LYS A 195 18.94 -8.66 5.02
C LYS A 195 19.07 -7.15 4.93
N ASN A 196 18.07 -6.50 4.30
CA ASN A 196 17.93 -5.07 4.40
C ASN A 196 17.45 -4.72 5.83
N PRO A 197 18.24 -4.01 6.63
CA PRO A 197 17.87 -3.69 8.02
C PRO A 197 16.54 -2.93 8.13
N GLN A 198 16.18 -2.13 7.12
CA GLN A 198 14.93 -1.38 7.10
C GLN A 198 13.69 -2.28 6.88
N LYS A 199 13.87 -3.45 6.26
CA LYS A 199 12.78 -4.42 6.03
C LYS A 199 12.59 -5.38 7.19
N VAL A 200 13.63 -5.62 8.00
CA VAL A 200 13.61 -6.64 9.06
C VAL A 200 12.44 -6.46 10.02
N LEU A 201 12.13 -5.22 10.40
CA LEU A 201 11.01 -4.95 11.32
C LEU A 201 9.66 -5.34 10.71
N GLY A 202 9.45 -5.01 9.42
CA GLY A 202 8.25 -5.41 8.69
C GLY A 202 8.15 -6.93 8.52
N ASP A 203 9.24 -7.59 8.19
CA ASP A 203 9.28 -9.04 8.02
C ASP A 203 8.95 -9.76 9.33
N VAL A 204 9.55 -9.33 10.45
CA VAL A 204 9.26 -9.90 11.78
C VAL A 204 7.82 -9.66 12.18
N TYR A 205 7.29 -8.45 11.93
CA TYR A 205 5.89 -8.14 12.23
C TYR A 205 4.92 -9.02 11.42
N ASN A 206 5.20 -9.25 10.14
CA ASN A 206 4.40 -10.17 9.31
C ASN A 206 4.46 -11.61 9.82
N ILE A 207 5.60 -12.06 10.33
CA ILE A 207 5.71 -13.37 10.98
C ILE A 207 4.85 -13.42 12.25
N ILE A 208 4.82 -12.37 13.06
CA ILE A 208 3.99 -12.30 14.27
C ILE A 208 2.50 -12.38 13.89
N LEU A 209 2.07 -11.64 12.86
CA LEU A 209 0.69 -11.71 12.36
C LEU A 209 0.34 -13.12 11.84
N ASP A 210 1.24 -13.74 11.05
CA ASP A 210 1.05 -15.12 10.58
C ASP A 210 0.93 -16.09 11.77
N ARG A 211 1.70 -15.93 12.84
CA ARG A 211 1.59 -16.79 14.04
C ARG A 211 0.28 -16.58 14.79
N ARG A 212 -0.28 -15.39 14.76
CA ARG A 212 -1.61 -15.11 15.34
C ARG A 212 -2.72 -15.81 14.55
N GLU A 213 -2.65 -15.76 13.22
CA GLU A 213 -3.66 -16.38 12.34
C GLU A 213 -3.46 -17.88 12.17
N ASN A 214 -2.22 -18.32 12.11
CA ASN A 214 -1.80 -19.72 11.89
C ASN A 214 -0.90 -20.20 13.02
N PRO A 215 -1.43 -20.53 14.21
CA PRO A 215 -0.64 -20.94 15.38
C PRO A 215 0.26 -22.14 15.08
N LYS A 216 1.50 -22.10 15.59
CA LYS A 216 2.47 -23.22 15.49
C LYS A 216 2.86 -23.69 16.86
N GLU A 217 2.87 -25.00 17.05
CA GLU A 217 3.34 -25.65 18.27
C GLU A 217 4.79 -25.22 18.58
N GLY A 218 5.07 -24.91 19.83
CA GLY A 218 6.38 -24.44 20.30
C GLY A 218 6.73 -22.98 19.96
N SER A 219 5.82 -22.23 19.34
CA SER A 219 6.04 -20.81 19.04
C SER A 219 5.95 -19.96 20.29
N TYR A 220 7.02 -19.19 20.57
CA TYR A 220 7.03 -18.22 21.65
C TYR A 220 6.01 -17.09 21.44
N THR A 221 5.82 -16.64 20.19
CA THR A 221 4.79 -15.66 19.82
C THR A 221 3.40 -16.15 20.22
N ASN A 222 3.06 -17.40 19.88
CA ASN A 222 1.77 -17.98 20.26
C ASN A 222 1.61 -18.09 21.76
N LEU A 223 2.66 -18.47 22.49
CA LEU A 223 2.63 -18.51 23.95
C LEU A 223 2.34 -17.14 24.58
N LEU A 224 2.89 -16.06 24.01
CA LEU A 224 2.62 -14.68 24.48
C LEU A 224 1.17 -14.28 24.21
N LEU A 225 0.67 -14.55 23.01
CA LEU A 225 -0.72 -14.23 22.61
C LEU A 225 -1.74 -15.03 23.44
N GLU A 226 -1.48 -16.32 23.69
CA GLU A 226 -2.33 -17.17 24.54
C GLU A 226 -2.39 -16.70 25.99
N LYS A 227 -1.27 -16.20 26.55
CA LYS A 227 -1.22 -15.63 27.90
C LYS A 227 -1.92 -14.29 28.02
N GLY A 228 -2.21 -13.65 26.89
CA GLY A 228 -3.01 -12.45 26.77
C GLY A 228 -2.27 -11.15 27.12
N LEU A 229 -3.03 -10.06 27.01
CA LEU A 229 -2.52 -8.69 27.04
C LEU A 229 -1.66 -8.36 28.27
N ASP A 230 -2.07 -8.78 29.46
CA ASP A 230 -1.33 -8.45 30.69
C ASP A 230 0.08 -9.03 30.69
N ASN A 231 0.25 -10.23 30.13
CA ASN A 231 1.57 -10.84 30.01
C ASN A 231 2.42 -10.15 28.92
N ILE A 232 1.82 -9.71 27.83
CA ILE A 232 2.51 -8.94 26.79
C ILE A 232 2.99 -7.60 27.36
N LEU A 233 2.11 -6.87 28.08
CA LEU A 233 2.46 -5.60 28.72
C LEU A 233 3.53 -5.76 29.79
N LYS A 234 3.49 -6.86 30.57
CA LYS A 234 4.55 -7.19 31.52
C LYS A 234 5.89 -7.31 30.82
N LYS A 235 5.94 -8.03 29.68
CA LYS A 235 7.18 -8.19 28.91
C LYS A 235 7.68 -6.87 28.34
N VAL A 236 6.82 -6.05 27.74
CA VAL A 236 7.21 -4.70 27.28
C VAL A 236 7.83 -3.87 28.42
N GLY A 237 7.28 -3.94 29.63
CA GLY A 237 7.82 -3.24 30.81
C GLY A 237 9.16 -3.81 31.30
N GLU A 238 9.32 -5.12 31.28
CA GLU A 238 10.59 -5.80 31.65
C GLU A 238 11.71 -5.37 30.72
N GLU A 239 11.53 -5.55 29.38
CA GLU A 239 12.56 -5.23 28.39
C GLU A 239 12.89 -3.72 28.36
N ASN A 240 11.91 -2.84 28.56
CA ASN A 240 12.17 -1.41 28.71
C ASN A 240 13.08 -1.11 29.90
N THR A 241 12.89 -1.81 31.01
CA THR A 241 13.73 -1.65 32.21
C THR A 241 15.14 -2.19 31.96
N GLU A 242 15.26 -3.33 31.28
CA GLU A 242 16.54 -3.95 30.96
C GLU A 242 17.37 -3.08 29.98
N ILE A 243 16.74 -2.41 28.99
CA ILE A 243 17.42 -1.38 28.18
C ILE A 243 18.04 -0.28 29.06
N ILE A 244 17.30 0.25 30.06
CA ILE A 244 17.78 1.32 30.91
C ILE A 244 19.00 0.86 31.71
N ILE A 245 18.99 -0.38 32.20
CA ILE A 245 20.10 -0.98 32.98
C ILE A 245 21.29 -1.23 32.02
N ALA A 246 21.07 -1.86 30.88
CA ALA A 246 22.10 -2.19 29.92
C ALA A 246 22.79 -0.93 29.34
N ALA A 247 22.04 0.15 29.09
CA ALA A 247 22.58 1.41 28.60
C ALA A 247 23.55 2.11 29.56
N LYS A 248 23.54 1.77 30.86
CA LYS A 248 24.50 2.29 31.86
C LYS A 248 25.79 1.47 31.91
N ASN A 249 25.80 0.32 31.27
CA ASN A 249 26.96 -0.55 31.21
C ASN A 249 27.76 -0.31 29.93
N THR A 250 29.00 -0.77 29.88
CA THR A 250 29.86 -0.64 28.70
C THR A 250 29.67 -1.78 27.69
N ASP A 251 28.81 -2.74 27.98
CA ASP A 251 28.53 -3.89 27.11
C ASP A 251 27.47 -3.53 26.04
N HIS A 252 27.97 -3.15 24.88
CA HIS A 252 27.11 -2.80 23.74
C HIS A 252 26.35 -4.03 23.17
N GLU A 253 26.86 -5.23 23.30
CA GLU A 253 26.17 -6.43 22.81
C GLU A 253 24.93 -6.70 23.64
N HIS A 254 25.05 -6.62 24.96
CA HIS A 254 23.92 -6.75 25.88
C HIS A 254 22.84 -5.71 25.58
N LEU A 255 23.22 -4.43 25.42
CA LEU A 255 22.27 -3.38 25.07
C LEU A 255 21.54 -3.65 23.72
N LYS A 256 22.22 -4.20 22.72
CA LYS A 256 21.60 -4.58 21.45
C LYS A 256 20.55 -5.68 21.62
N TYR A 257 20.80 -6.68 22.47
CA TYR A 257 19.83 -7.73 22.78
C TYR A 257 18.56 -7.14 23.40
N GLU A 258 18.70 -6.33 24.45
CA GLU A 258 17.56 -5.75 25.15
C GLU A 258 16.72 -4.84 24.22
N ILE A 259 17.37 -4.06 23.36
CA ILE A 259 16.66 -3.24 22.34
C ILE A 259 15.90 -4.14 21.36
N SER A 260 16.50 -5.25 20.94
CA SER A 260 15.84 -6.18 19.99
C SER A 260 14.64 -6.85 20.62
N ASP A 261 14.75 -7.28 21.87
CA ASP A 261 13.67 -7.94 22.62
C ASP A 261 12.53 -6.97 22.91
N TYR A 262 12.84 -5.73 23.27
CA TYR A 262 11.85 -4.68 23.45
C TYR A 262 11.05 -4.43 22.15
N ILE A 263 11.74 -4.26 21.02
CA ILE A 263 11.09 -4.04 19.71
C ILE A 263 10.21 -5.24 19.35
N TYR A 264 10.67 -6.47 19.60
CA TYR A 264 9.90 -7.68 19.34
C TYR A 264 8.61 -7.71 20.19
N HIS A 265 8.69 -7.49 21.50
CA HIS A 265 7.52 -7.50 22.38
C HIS A 265 6.55 -6.34 22.08
N LEU A 266 7.09 -5.19 21.64
CA LEU A 266 6.28 -4.08 21.15
C LEU A 266 5.50 -4.46 19.89
N MET A 267 6.11 -5.19 18.93
CA MET A 267 5.43 -5.70 17.74
C MET A 267 4.35 -6.74 18.08
N VAL A 268 4.56 -7.57 19.11
CA VAL A 268 3.52 -8.49 19.59
C VAL A 268 2.34 -7.70 20.20
N LEU A 269 2.60 -6.64 20.95
CA LEU A 269 1.55 -5.74 21.43
C LEU A 269 0.81 -5.04 20.30
N MET A 270 1.52 -4.59 19.26
CA MET A 270 0.90 -4.01 18.08
C MET A 270 -0.05 -5.01 17.39
N ALA A 271 0.39 -6.26 17.21
CA ALA A 271 -0.41 -7.32 16.64
C ALA A 271 -1.66 -7.63 17.49
N GLU A 272 -1.53 -7.68 18.82
CA GLU A 272 -2.65 -7.88 19.76
C GLU A 272 -3.70 -6.76 19.69
N LYS A 273 -3.27 -5.54 19.33
CA LYS A 273 -4.12 -4.34 19.25
C LYS A 273 -4.49 -3.92 17.83
N ASP A 274 -4.17 -4.74 16.82
CA ASP A 274 -4.39 -4.45 15.41
C ASP A 274 -3.80 -3.09 14.96
N ILE A 275 -2.65 -2.71 15.53
CA ILE A 275 -1.94 -1.47 15.20
C ILE A 275 -0.86 -1.78 14.17
N THR A 276 -0.87 -1.09 13.03
CA THR A 276 0.10 -1.26 11.95
C THR A 276 1.29 -0.29 12.05
N TRP A 277 2.39 -0.61 11.35
CA TRP A 277 3.52 0.32 11.21
C TRP A 277 3.12 1.60 10.49
N GLU A 278 2.20 1.53 9.52
CA GLU A 278 1.66 2.67 8.80
C GLU A 278 0.98 3.66 9.75
N GLU A 279 0.15 3.17 10.67
CA GLU A 279 -0.54 4.03 11.65
C GLU A 279 0.44 4.70 12.61
N ILE A 280 1.49 4.01 13.03
CA ILE A 280 2.52 4.57 13.93
C ILE A 280 3.33 5.65 13.21
N THR A 281 3.73 5.40 11.95
CA THR A 281 4.60 6.31 11.20
C THR A 281 3.88 7.51 10.61
N GLN A 282 2.55 7.48 10.48
CA GLN A 282 1.74 8.61 10.01
C GLN A 282 1.46 9.67 11.09
N ARG A 283 1.71 9.36 12.36
CA ARG A 283 1.62 10.38 13.42
C ARG A 283 2.76 11.39 13.28
N LYS A 284 2.44 12.58 12.76
CA LYS A 284 3.27 13.77 12.84
C LYS A 284 3.02 14.53 14.12
#